data_b6858f676a654623a864b1e4f0d40cd7
#
_entry.id   b6858f676a654623a864b1e4f0d40cd7
#
_cell.length_a   1.000
_cell.length_b   1.000
_cell.length_c   1.000
_cell.angle_alpha   90.00
_cell.angle_beta   90.00
_cell.angle_gamma   90.00
#
_symmetry.space_group_name_H-M   'P 1'
#
loop_
_entity.id
_entity.type
_entity.pdbx_description
1 polymer ?
#
loop_
_entity_poly.entity_id
_entity_poly.type
_entity_poly.pdbx_seq_one_letter_code
_entity_poly.pdbx_strand_id
1 'polypeptide(L)' 'MRSRQIGNMYMIALDIEVDGTISVTEAHRIANEVERSIKARIDNIYDIVVHVEPEGVHHDAEKFGIDRGMV' A
#
# COMPACT_ATOMS: atom_id res chain seq x y z
N MET A 1 3.91 7.00 2.02
CA MET A 1 4.50 5.85 2.72
C MET A 1 4.70 6.17 4.18
N ARG A 2 4.41 5.22 5.03
CA ARG A 2 4.64 5.41 6.46
C ARG A 2 5.46 4.27 6.99
N SER A 3 6.24 4.53 8.01
CA SER A 3 7.02 3.48 8.63
C SER A 3 6.92 3.61 10.14
N ARG A 4 7.07 2.49 10.81
CA ARG A 4 7.05 2.45 12.25
C ARG A 4 8.16 1.52 12.70
N GLN A 5 8.88 1.92 13.69
CA GLN A 5 9.97 1.11 14.21
C GLN A 5 9.58 0.47 15.53
N ILE A 6 9.86 -0.80 15.66
CA ILE A 6 9.64 -1.51 16.91
C ILE A 6 10.94 -2.22 17.20
N GLY A 7 11.64 -1.79 18.24
CA GLY A 7 12.98 -2.28 18.49
C GLY A 7 13.86 -1.93 17.31
N ASN A 8 14.50 -2.91 16.72
CA ASN A 8 15.31 -2.66 15.55
C ASN A 8 14.62 -3.18 14.29
N MET A 9 13.30 -3.36 14.34
CA MET A 9 12.57 -3.82 13.18
C MET A 9 11.58 -2.77 12.73
N TYR A 10 11.20 -2.83 11.47
CA TYR A 10 10.33 -1.84 10.88
C TYR A 10 9.07 -2.44 10.29
N MET A 11 7.98 -1.71 10.41
CA MET A 11 6.77 -2.01 9.69
C MET A 11 6.62 -0.88 8.68
N ILE A 12 6.31 -1.22 7.44
CA ILE A 12 6.16 -0.23 6.38
C ILE A 12 4.77 -0.34 5.79
N ALA A 13 4.12 0.79 5.62
CA ALA A 13 2.82 0.84 4.98
C ALA A 13 2.90 1.84 3.84
N LEU A 14 2.47 1.46 2.67
CA LEU A 14 2.46 2.37 1.55
C LEU A 14 1.27 2.16 0.65
N ASP A 15 0.93 3.20 -0.09
CA ASP A 15 -0.18 3.15 -1.02
C ASP A 15 0.38 3.27 -2.41
N ILE A 16 -0.13 2.47 -3.34
CA ILE A 16 0.25 2.59 -4.73
C ILE A 16 -1.01 2.78 -5.54
N GLU A 17 -0.89 3.53 -6.61
CA GLU A 17 -2.01 3.77 -7.49
C GLU A 17 -1.80 3.00 -8.77
N VAL A 18 -2.85 2.39 -9.27
CA VAL A 18 -2.78 1.62 -10.50
C VAL A 18 -3.95 2.01 -11.38
N ASP A 19 -3.85 1.64 -12.66
CA ASP A 19 -4.94 1.87 -13.60
C ASP A 19 -6.15 1.11 -13.06
N GLY A 20 -7.25 1.80 -12.89
CA GLY A 20 -8.46 1.21 -12.32
C GLY A 20 -9.10 0.14 -13.20
N THR A 21 -8.63 -0.03 -14.41
CA THR A 21 -9.21 -1.01 -15.31
C THR A 21 -8.48 -2.36 -15.26
N ILE A 22 -7.40 -2.47 -14.51
CA ILE A 22 -6.69 -3.75 -14.47
C ILE A 22 -7.45 -4.71 -13.55
N SER A 23 -7.20 -5.98 -13.71
CA SER A 23 -7.87 -6.99 -12.91
C SER A 23 -7.36 -6.98 -11.49
N VAL A 24 -8.13 -7.54 -10.58
CA VAL A 24 -7.72 -7.71 -9.20
C VAL A 24 -6.47 -8.58 -9.14
N THR A 25 -6.41 -9.61 -9.99
CA THR A 25 -5.26 -10.49 -10.02
C THR A 25 -3.99 -9.71 -10.39
N GLU A 26 -4.10 -8.84 -11.38
CA GLU A 26 -2.95 -8.06 -11.80
C GLU A 26 -2.54 -7.06 -10.72
N ALA A 27 -3.52 -6.41 -10.09
CA ALA A 27 -3.23 -5.47 -9.03
C ALA A 27 -2.51 -6.17 -7.87
N HIS A 28 -2.94 -7.38 -7.56
CA HIS A 28 -2.33 -8.14 -6.49
C HIS A 28 -0.89 -8.53 -6.85
N ARG A 29 -0.65 -8.86 -8.11
CA ARG A 29 0.69 -9.19 -8.57
C ARG A 29 1.62 -7.99 -8.41
N ILE A 30 1.13 -6.81 -8.76
CA ILE A 30 1.92 -5.59 -8.63
C ILE A 30 2.26 -5.33 -7.16
N ALA A 31 1.29 -5.48 -6.29
CA ALA A 31 1.52 -5.28 -4.87
C ALA A 31 2.57 -6.24 -4.33
N ASN A 32 2.51 -7.48 -4.77
CA ASN A 32 3.48 -8.47 -4.32
C ASN A 32 4.88 -8.15 -4.83
N GLU A 33 5.00 -7.62 -6.03
CA GLU A 33 6.29 -7.25 -6.56
C GLU A 33 6.88 -6.08 -5.81
N VAL A 34 6.05 -5.11 -5.46
CA VAL A 34 6.51 -3.95 -4.69
C VAL A 34 7.01 -4.42 -3.34
N GLU A 35 6.25 -5.28 -2.70
CA GLU A 35 6.63 -5.80 -1.39
C GLU A 35 7.96 -6.55 -1.46
N ARG A 36 8.13 -7.39 -2.45
CA ARG A 36 9.34 -8.15 -2.61
C ARG A 36 10.54 -7.24 -2.86
N SER A 37 10.33 -6.20 -3.67
CA SER A 37 11.39 -5.27 -4.00
C SER A 37 11.85 -4.52 -2.75
N ILE A 38 10.93 -4.13 -1.89
CA ILE A 38 11.27 -3.42 -0.68
C ILE A 38 12.02 -4.35 0.27
N LYS A 39 11.55 -5.57 0.42
CA LYS A 39 12.20 -6.52 1.31
C LYS A 39 13.61 -6.85 0.85
N ALA A 40 13.87 -6.77 -0.44
CA ALA A 40 15.19 -7.05 -0.97
C ALA A 40 16.18 -5.92 -0.68
N ARG A 41 15.67 -4.73 -0.41
CA ARG A 41 16.55 -3.57 -0.21
C ARG A 41 16.69 -3.12 1.22
N ILE A 42 15.76 -3.50 2.06
CA ILE A 42 15.77 -3.04 3.45
C ILE A 42 15.76 -4.24 4.37
N ASP A 43 16.71 -4.28 5.28
CA ASP A 43 16.78 -5.35 6.25
C ASP A 43 15.86 -5.00 7.41
N ASN A 44 15.60 -5.96 8.24
CA ASN A 44 14.87 -5.74 9.48
C ASN A 44 13.42 -5.29 9.32
N ILE A 45 12.78 -5.73 8.24
CA ILE A 45 11.37 -5.46 8.07
C ILE A 45 10.60 -6.63 8.62
N TYR A 46 9.69 -6.35 9.56
CA TYR A 46 8.87 -7.43 10.08
C TYR A 46 7.50 -7.46 9.43
N ASP A 47 7.08 -6.38 8.80
CA ASP A 47 5.80 -6.38 8.12
C ASP A 47 5.73 -5.28 7.07
N ILE A 48 5.05 -5.56 5.96
CA ILE A 48 4.82 -4.58 4.91
C ILE A 48 3.36 -4.66 4.52
N VAL A 49 2.70 -3.52 4.49
CA VAL A 49 1.33 -3.42 4.03
C VAL A 49 1.32 -2.55 2.78
N VAL A 50 0.80 -3.07 1.69
CA VAL A 50 0.71 -2.33 0.45
C VAL A 50 -0.77 -2.20 0.08
N HIS A 51 -1.26 -0.96 0.06
CA HIS A 51 -2.63 -0.70 -0.36
C HIS A 51 -2.60 -0.34 -1.83
N VAL A 52 -3.46 -0.97 -2.61
CA VAL A 52 -3.54 -0.70 -4.03
C VAL A 52 -4.83 0.02 -4.29
N GLU A 53 -4.75 1.17 -4.92
CA GLU A 53 -5.91 2.00 -5.17
C GLU A 53 -5.98 2.42 -6.62
N PRO A 54 -7.18 2.61 -7.17
CA PRO A 54 -7.30 3.08 -8.53
C PRO A 54 -6.82 4.52 -8.60
N GLU A 55 -6.17 4.83 -9.70
CA GLU A 55 -5.65 6.14 -9.91
C GLU A 55 -6.72 7.21 -9.81
N GLY A 56 -6.46 8.27 -9.10
CA GLY A 56 -7.32 9.44 -9.06
C GLY A 56 -8.60 9.32 -8.25
N VAL A 57 -8.89 8.16 -7.72
CA VAL A 57 -10.14 7.97 -7.02
C VAL A 57 -10.05 8.12 -5.51
N HIS A 58 -9.01 7.62 -4.93
CA HIS A 58 -8.88 7.66 -3.48
C HIS A 58 -8.82 9.07 -2.93
N HIS A 59 -8.37 10.02 -3.73
CA HIS A 59 -8.31 11.38 -3.27
C HIS A 59 -9.70 11.91 -2.97
N ASP A 60 -10.67 11.57 -3.78
CA ASP A 60 -12.02 12.04 -3.57
C ASP A 60 -12.58 11.41 -2.32
N ALA A 61 -12.32 10.15 -2.12
CA ALA A 61 -12.80 9.49 -0.93
C ALA A 61 -12.21 10.11 0.31
N GLU A 62 -10.94 10.40 0.28
CA GLU A 62 -10.29 11.02 1.38
C GLU A 62 -10.82 12.37 1.66
N LYS A 63 -11.07 13.13 0.62
CA LYS A 63 -11.53 14.43 0.75
C LYS A 63 -12.87 14.47 1.43
N PHE A 64 -13.78 13.61 1.11
CA PHE A 64 -15.08 13.59 1.72
C PHE A 64 -15.03 12.91 3.06
N GLY A 65 -14.03 12.22 3.27
CA GLY A 65 -13.80 11.66 4.57
C GLY A 65 -14.76 10.67 5.03
N ILE A 66 -15.64 10.34 4.28
CA ILE A 66 -16.52 9.59 4.77
C ILE A 66 -16.36 8.30 4.65
N ASP A 67 -16.03 7.97 3.91
CA ASP A 67 -16.01 6.84 3.72
C ASP A 67 -15.38 6.06 4.42
N ARG A 68 -14.49 6.29 4.83
CA ARG A 68 -13.81 5.50 5.42
C ARG A 68 -14.38 5.11 6.49
N GLY A 69 -14.61 5.85 7.04
CA GLY A 69 -14.98 5.57 8.22
C GLY A 69 -16.19 4.91 8.15
N MET A 70 -16.92 5.29 7.44
CA MET A 70 -17.97 4.84 7.48
C MET A 70 -18.17 3.83 6.82
N VAL A 71 -17.42 3.64 6.33
CA VAL A 71 -17.63 2.67 5.69
C VAL A 71 -17.36 1.70 6.14
#